data_d3e2cd69580c6b71f2fed477318f4ec8
#
_entry.id   d3e2cd69580c6b71f2fed477318f4ec8
#
_cell.length_a   1.000
_cell.length_b   1.000
_cell.length_c   1.000
_cell.angle_alpha   90.00
_cell.angle_beta   90.00
_cell.angle_gamma   90.00
#
_symmetry.space_group_name_H-M   'P 1'
#
loop_
_entity.id
_entity.type
_entity.pdbx_description
1 polymer ?
#
loop_
_entity_poly.entity_id
_entity_poly.type
_entity_poly.pdbx_seq_one_letter_code
_entity_poly.pdbx_strand_id
1 'polypeptide(L)'
;MMRSLYSAVSGLKTHQTRMDVIGNNIANVNTEAFKASSVRFSEIMYQTASGASARNGATGTGGKNAKQIGLGVKSGATAVNITGAGSAETTGNPFDLRLNDKNATNFFVVSDGTNRLFTRAGDFYVDGNGYLCMSSTGYTLQGWQVDAKGNVIKDTVSSLQVMSSATKTSAPEATTKAYVSGVLDKNDAQAAGTGRIITIGFFDDLGYNYTAKFGIKKTNTDGTYDVTLKDIVDSKGNSIFDVDKDGNFITSQGPNGQTMYSYKGRAVDPQTIFEDASLVFDQSEGTFTSISSANSPAAKTINLNLSVLNTQDASINGSNFSNIEVDFSKSMNYNNNGTSTIGGMNGDLQGDGKGKALGALTGITVSDDGKIYGSYDNGNTVLLCQIAVAQFANASGLEKVGDNCYQSTLNSGEFDGIGVEISADGGSISSGELEMSNVDLSSQFTDMIVTQRGFQANSRVITTSDTLLEELINLKR
;
A
#
# COMPACT_ATOMS: atom_id res chain seq x y z
N MET A 1 -60.66 -24.43 17.63
CA MET A 1 -59.68 -25.48 17.33
C MET A 1 -59.00 -25.30 15.99
N MET A 2 -59.67 -25.12 14.85
CA MET A 2 -59.06 -24.93 13.56
C MET A 2 -58.06 -23.74 13.53
N ARG A 3 -58.38 -22.60 14.20
CA ARG A 3 -57.49 -21.43 14.27
C ARG A 3 -56.22 -21.69 15.06
N SER A 4 -56.30 -22.42 16.18
CA SER A 4 -55.12 -22.80 16.97
C SER A 4 -54.21 -23.74 16.20
N LEU A 5 -54.78 -24.61 15.37
CA LEU A 5 -54.02 -25.52 14.49
C LEU A 5 -53.30 -24.75 13.40
N TYR A 6 -53.95 -23.78 12.71
CA TYR A 6 -53.28 -22.93 11.72
C TYR A 6 -52.18 -22.04 12.34
N SER A 7 -52.43 -21.48 13.53
CA SER A 7 -51.42 -20.69 14.26
C SER A 7 -50.21 -21.54 14.64
N ALA A 8 -50.41 -22.79 15.09
CA ALA A 8 -49.34 -23.72 15.43
C ALA A 8 -48.54 -24.15 14.19
N VAL A 9 -49.20 -24.43 13.06
CA VAL A 9 -48.54 -24.77 11.79
C VAL A 9 -47.67 -23.59 11.29
N SER A 10 -48.20 -22.36 11.37
CA SER A 10 -47.42 -21.18 11.01
C SER A 10 -46.17 -20.99 11.90
N GLY A 11 -46.34 -21.23 13.22
CA GLY A 11 -45.23 -21.20 14.18
C GLY A 11 -44.19 -22.28 13.91
N LEU A 12 -44.59 -23.52 13.59
CA LEU A 12 -43.67 -24.60 13.21
C LEU A 12 -42.80 -24.21 11.99
N LYS A 13 -43.44 -23.72 10.94
CA LYS A 13 -42.77 -23.30 9.71
C LYS A 13 -41.72 -22.19 9.96
N THR A 14 -42.08 -21.22 10.79
CA THR A 14 -41.21 -20.12 11.14
C THR A 14 -40.04 -20.55 12.02
N HIS A 15 -40.28 -21.45 13.00
CA HIS A 15 -39.20 -22.01 13.81
C HIS A 15 -38.28 -22.92 13.00
N GLN A 16 -38.77 -23.63 11.99
CA GLN A 16 -37.95 -24.41 11.07
C GLN A 16 -37.00 -23.49 10.29
N THR A 17 -37.52 -22.43 9.66
CA THR A 17 -36.67 -21.46 8.94
C THR A 17 -35.60 -20.84 9.86
N ARG A 18 -35.97 -20.56 11.14
CA ARG A 18 -34.96 -20.04 12.09
C ARG A 18 -33.91 -21.08 12.43
N MET A 19 -34.29 -22.35 12.56
CA MET A 19 -33.33 -23.43 12.82
C MET A 19 -32.37 -23.65 11.67
N ASP A 20 -32.85 -23.55 10.42
CA ASP A 20 -32.02 -23.64 9.21
C ASP A 20 -30.97 -22.52 9.17
N VAL A 21 -31.35 -21.29 9.53
CA VAL A 21 -30.41 -20.15 9.59
C VAL A 21 -29.39 -20.30 10.71
N ILE A 22 -29.83 -20.75 11.92
CA ILE A 22 -28.91 -21.03 13.03
C ILE A 22 -27.92 -22.14 12.65
N GLY A 23 -28.37 -23.21 12.02
CA GLY A 23 -27.53 -24.29 11.53
C GLY A 23 -26.50 -23.82 10.53
N ASN A 24 -26.89 -22.96 9.61
CA ASN A 24 -25.96 -22.34 8.65
C ASN A 24 -24.93 -21.43 9.34
N ASN A 25 -25.33 -20.63 10.34
CA ASN A 25 -24.38 -19.80 11.10
C ASN A 25 -23.36 -20.67 11.83
N ILE A 26 -23.79 -21.75 12.49
CA ILE A 26 -22.90 -22.66 13.22
C ILE A 26 -21.92 -23.35 12.26
N ALA A 27 -22.41 -23.80 11.10
CA ALA A 27 -21.57 -24.46 10.10
C ALA A 27 -20.46 -23.55 9.57
N ASN A 28 -20.70 -22.23 9.53
CA ASN A 28 -19.78 -21.22 8.98
C ASN A 28 -19.05 -20.41 10.07
N VAL A 29 -18.93 -20.90 11.28
CA VAL A 29 -18.23 -20.19 12.37
C VAL A 29 -16.72 -20.01 12.09
N ASN A 30 -16.12 -20.95 11.39
CA ASN A 30 -14.69 -20.92 11.00
C ASN A 30 -14.50 -20.43 9.56
N THR A 31 -15.54 -19.98 8.88
CA THR A 31 -15.44 -19.44 7.52
C THR A 31 -14.99 -17.99 7.60
N GLU A 32 -13.91 -17.64 6.90
CA GLU A 32 -13.38 -16.28 6.82
C GLU A 32 -14.43 -15.30 6.29
N ALA A 33 -14.49 -14.12 6.89
CA ALA A 33 -15.40 -13.03 6.52
C ALA A 33 -16.90 -13.41 6.49
N PHE A 34 -17.29 -14.55 7.03
CA PHE A 34 -18.70 -14.94 7.08
C PHE A 34 -19.47 -13.99 8.01
N LYS A 35 -20.63 -13.55 7.55
CA LYS A 35 -21.53 -12.68 8.31
C LYS A 35 -22.78 -13.44 8.71
N ALA A 36 -23.03 -13.47 10.03
CA ALA A 36 -24.17 -14.14 10.64
C ALA A 36 -25.49 -13.61 10.09
N SER A 37 -26.42 -14.53 9.85
CA SER A 37 -27.78 -14.19 9.44
C SER A 37 -28.76 -14.38 10.61
N SER A 38 -29.78 -13.55 10.69
CA SER A 38 -30.84 -13.64 11.70
C SER A 38 -32.21 -13.59 11.05
N VAL A 39 -33.15 -14.34 11.61
CA VAL A 39 -34.57 -14.37 11.16
C VAL A 39 -35.42 -13.59 12.15
N ARG A 40 -36.15 -12.60 11.64
CA ARG A 40 -37.14 -11.85 12.43
C ARG A 40 -38.53 -12.36 12.15
N PHE A 41 -39.31 -12.49 13.20
CA PHE A 41 -40.70 -12.92 13.11
C PHE A 41 -41.62 -11.70 13.01
N SER A 42 -42.69 -11.83 12.24
CA SER A 42 -43.79 -10.86 12.20
C SER A 42 -45.11 -11.57 12.37
N GLU A 43 -46.02 -10.91 13.06
CA GLU A 43 -47.39 -11.43 13.19
C GLU A 43 -48.14 -11.40 11.83
N ILE A 44 -49.09 -12.31 11.67
CA ILE A 44 -50.00 -12.33 10.52
C ILE A 44 -51.11 -11.31 10.78
N MET A 45 -52.26 -11.45 10.26
CA MET A 45 -53.40 -10.56 10.45
C MET A 45 -54.15 -10.89 11.75
N TYR A 46 -54.81 -9.88 12.31
CA TYR A 46 -55.76 -10.03 13.40
C TYR A 46 -57.18 -10.09 12.87
N GLN A 47 -57.96 -11.01 13.41
CA GLN A 47 -59.41 -11.03 13.18
C GLN A 47 -60.09 -10.28 14.31
N THR A 48 -60.82 -9.22 13.99
CA THR A 48 -61.63 -8.45 14.95
C THR A 48 -62.92 -9.21 15.26
N ALA A 49 -63.05 -9.68 16.50
CA ALA A 49 -64.26 -10.38 16.99
C ALA A 49 -65.36 -9.38 17.42
N SER A 50 -64.95 -8.22 17.95
CA SER A 50 -65.84 -7.09 18.20
C SER A 50 -65.09 -5.77 18.08
N GLY A 51 -65.72 -4.75 17.51
CA GLY A 51 -65.16 -3.40 17.40
C GLY A 51 -65.13 -2.69 18.75
N ALA A 52 -64.28 -1.66 18.83
CA ALA A 52 -64.28 -0.73 19.96
C ALA A 52 -65.52 0.14 19.96
N SER A 53 -66.05 0.45 21.12
CA SER A 53 -67.13 1.42 21.28
C SER A 53 -66.72 2.61 22.18
N ALA A 54 -67.19 3.79 21.86
CA ALA A 54 -66.95 4.97 22.69
C ALA A 54 -67.81 4.90 23.97
N ARG A 55 -67.45 5.72 24.96
CA ARG A 55 -68.24 5.92 26.16
C ARG A 55 -69.60 6.50 25.76
N ASN A 56 -70.69 5.93 26.27
CA ASN A 56 -72.03 6.50 26.11
C ASN A 56 -72.30 7.46 27.29
N GLY A 57 -72.31 8.76 27.03
CA GLY A 57 -72.56 9.75 28.06
C GLY A 57 -74.00 9.78 28.60
N ALA A 58 -74.98 9.25 27.84
CA ALA A 58 -76.41 9.20 28.25
C ALA A 58 -76.71 8.10 29.24
N THR A 59 -75.99 6.95 29.14
CA THR A 59 -76.20 5.77 30.00
C THR A 59 -75.11 5.59 31.06
N GLY A 60 -74.11 6.44 31.09
CA GLY A 60 -72.95 6.36 32.03
C GLY A 60 -72.06 5.12 31.83
N THR A 61 -72.23 4.35 30.74
CA THR A 61 -71.45 3.13 30.47
C THR A 61 -70.11 3.54 29.83
N GLY A 62 -69.01 2.95 30.34
CA GLY A 62 -67.65 3.10 29.78
C GLY A 62 -67.50 2.52 28.37
N GLY A 63 -66.55 3.05 27.61
CA GLY A 63 -66.18 2.49 26.31
C GLY A 63 -65.63 1.09 26.41
N LYS A 64 -65.82 0.24 25.38
CA LYS A 64 -65.29 -1.10 25.27
C LYS A 64 -64.15 -1.15 24.27
N ASN A 65 -63.09 -1.86 24.65
CA ASN A 65 -61.95 -2.09 23.75
C ASN A 65 -62.30 -3.14 22.68
N ALA A 66 -61.65 -3.03 21.53
CA ALA A 66 -61.76 -4.03 20.48
C ALA A 66 -61.24 -5.39 20.98
N LYS A 67 -61.96 -6.47 20.63
CA LYS A 67 -61.52 -7.85 20.83
C LYS A 67 -60.95 -8.36 19.50
N GLN A 68 -59.65 -8.68 19.49
CA GLN A 68 -58.96 -9.17 18.31
C GLN A 68 -58.26 -10.49 18.62
N ILE A 69 -58.22 -11.41 17.64
CA ILE A 69 -57.59 -12.71 17.74
C ILE A 69 -56.56 -12.79 16.62
N GLY A 70 -55.27 -13.07 16.98
CA GLY A 70 -54.17 -13.27 16.03
C GLY A 70 -54.30 -14.60 15.30
N LEU A 71 -53.88 -14.65 14.05
CA LEU A 71 -53.97 -15.82 13.16
C LEU A 71 -52.63 -16.59 13.04
N GLY A 72 -51.57 -16.14 13.74
CA GLY A 72 -50.29 -16.81 13.76
C GLY A 72 -49.11 -15.86 13.44
N VAL A 73 -48.01 -16.45 13.07
CA VAL A 73 -46.72 -15.79 12.81
C VAL A 73 -46.19 -16.14 11.41
N LYS A 74 -45.46 -15.23 10.81
CA LYS A 74 -44.69 -15.48 9.57
C LYS A 74 -43.25 -15.09 9.75
N SER A 75 -42.33 -15.66 8.95
CA SER A 75 -40.97 -15.14 8.81
C SER A 75 -41.06 -13.75 8.15
N GLY A 76 -40.62 -12.74 8.84
CA GLY A 76 -40.60 -11.34 8.35
C GLY A 76 -39.44 -11.12 7.41
N ALA A 77 -38.25 -10.98 7.95
CA ALA A 77 -37.03 -10.73 7.18
C ALA A 77 -35.87 -11.62 7.67
N THR A 78 -35.03 -12.05 6.76
CA THR A 78 -33.72 -12.59 7.08
C THR A 78 -32.72 -11.45 6.90
N ALA A 79 -32.10 -10.99 7.98
CA ALA A 79 -31.14 -9.92 7.97
C ALA A 79 -29.73 -10.48 8.17
N VAL A 80 -28.79 -10.02 7.36
CA VAL A 80 -27.35 -10.33 7.51
C VAL A 80 -26.73 -9.26 8.40
N ASN A 81 -25.97 -9.66 9.42
CA ASN A 81 -25.20 -8.75 10.27
C ASN A 81 -23.87 -8.37 9.59
N ILE A 82 -23.98 -7.56 8.55
CA ILE A 82 -22.84 -7.21 7.69
C ILE A 82 -21.93 -6.17 8.35
N THR A 83 -22.50 -5.30 9.18
CA THR A 83 -21.79 -4.22 9.88
C THR A 83 -21.01 -4.70 11.10
N GLY A 84 -21.33 -5.90 11.62
CA GLY A 84 -20.60 -6.49 12.73
C GLY A 84 -19.25 -7.02 12.28
N ALA A 85 -18.15 -6.51 12.85
CA ALA A 85 -16.82 -7.02 12.58
C ALA A 85 -16.64 -8.42 13.19
N GLY A 86 -15.90 -9.28 12.50
CA GLY A 86 -15.38 -10.54 13.03
C GLY A 86 -14.11 -10.33 13.86
N SER A 87 -13.65 -11.36 14.57
CA SER A 87 -12.36 -11.35 15.24
C SER A 87 -11.21 -11.35 14.20
N ALA A 88 -10.06 -10.83 14.61
CA ALA A 88 -8.83 -10.91 13.81
C ALA A 88 -8.18 -12.27 14.02
N GLU A 89 -7.70 -12.89 12.95
CA GLU A 89 -6.78 -14.01 12.98
C GLU A 89 -5.47 -13.59 12.30
N THR A 90 -4.35 -13.68 13.03
CA THR A 90 -3.03 -13.31 12.51
C THR A 90 -2.45 -14.49 11.76
N THR A 91 -2.16 -14.32 10.47
CA THR A 91 -1.59 -15.33 9.59
C THR A 91 -0.12 -15.06 9.27
N GLY A 92 0.31 -13.79 9.31
CA GLY A 92 1.66 -13.35 8.95
C GLY A 92 1.94 -13.33 7.45
N ASN A 93 0.97 -13.64 6.60
CA ASN A 93 1.11 -13.52 5.16
C ASN A 93 0.84 -12.05 4.73
N PRO A 94 1.75 -11.37 4.03
CA PRO A 94 1.59 -9.96 3.67
C PRO A 94 0.35 -9.63 2.83
N PHE A 95 -0.22 -10.61 2.14
CA PHE A 95 -1.38 -10.45 1.26
C PHE A 95 -2.70 -10.85 1.92
N ASP A 96 -2.67 -11.31 3.18
CA ASP A 96 -3.87 -11.49 3.97
C ASP A 96 -4.25 -10.13 4.57
N LEU A 97 -5.38 -9.60 4.12
CA LEU A 97 -5.79 -8.22 4.36
C LEU A 97 -7.10 -8.16 5.12
N ARG A 98 -7.10 -7.44 6.22
CA ARG A 98 -8.30 -7.19 7.02
C ARG A 98 -8.71 -5.73 6.92
N LEU A 99 -9.99 -5.49 6.65
CA LEU A 99 -10.59 -4.15 6.68
C LEU A 99 -11.01 -3.79 8.12
N ASN A 100 -10.47 -2.68 8.62
CA ASN A 100 -10.86 -2.10 9.90
C ASN A 100 -11.77 -0.90 9.64
N ASP A 101 -13.05 -1.08 9.88
CA ASP A 101 -14.06 -0.05 9.69
C ASP A 101 -14.12 0.93 10.87
N LYS A 102 -14.45 2.18 10.59
CA LYS A 102 -14.69 3.18 11.63
C LYS A 102 -16.07 3.84 11.48
N ASN A 103 -16.29 4.53 10.39
CA ASN A 103 -17.54 5.28 10.17
C ASN A 103 -18.45 4.63 9.13
N ALA A 104 -17.91 3.89 8.18
CA ALA A 104 -18.63 3.18 7.14
C ALA A 104 -18.17 1.72 7.03
N THR A 105 -19.01 0.87 6.48
CA THR A 105 -18.65 -0.53 6.19
C THR A 105 -18.01 -0.60 4.82
N ASN A 106 -16.76 -1.02 4.79
CA ASN A 106 -15.93 -1.11 3.59
C ASN A 106 -15.93 -2.53 3.03
N PHE A 107 -15.81 -2.66 1.73
CA PHE A 107 -15.68 -3.94 1.03
C PHE A 107 -14.53 -3.87 0.04
N PHE A 108 -13.79 -4.95 -0.09
CA PHE A 108 -12.92 -5.14 -1.24
C PHE A 108 -13.76 -5.28 -2.50
N VAL A 109 -13.29 -4.65 -3.57
CA VAL A 109 -13.89 -4.80 -4.90
C VAL A 109 -13.12 -5.89 -5.63
N VAL A 110 -13.81 -6.94 -6.06
CA VAL A 110 -13.23 -8.04 -6.84
C VAL A 110 -13.97 -8.19 -8.15
N SER A 111 -13.32 -8.71 -9.18
CA SER A 111 -13.92 -8.90 -10.49
C SER A 111 -13.68 -10.32 -11.01
N ASP A 112 -14.71 -10.90 -11.59
CA ASP A 112 -14.64 -12.16 -12.35
C ASP A 112 -14.24 -11.95 -13.83
N GLY A 113 -13.89 -10.71 -14.20
CA GLY A 113 -13.62 -10.28 -15.58
C GLY A 113 -14.83 -9.66 -16.29
N THR A 114 -16.05 -9.91 -15.81
CA THR A 114 -17.29 -9.36 -16.38
C THR A 114 -18.03 -8.49 -15.37
N ASN A 115 -18.21 -9.01 -14.16
CA ASN A 115 -18.95 -8.36 -13.07
C ASN A 115 -17.99 -7.90 -11.97
N ARG A 116 -18.40 -6.85 -11.27
CA ARG A 116 -17.78 -6.42 -10.03
C ARG A 116 -18.57 -6.97 -8.87
N LEU A 117 -17.87 -7.65 -7.97
CA LEU A 117 -18.41 -8.23 -6.76
C LEU A 117 -17.70 -7.60 -5.55
N PHE A 118 -18.30 -7.73 -4.39
CA PHE A 118 -17.81 -7.11 -3.16
C PHE A 118 -17.58 -8.19 -2.11
N THR A 119 -16.48 -8.13 -1.39
CA THR A 119 -16.15 -9.13 -0.39
C THR A 119 -15.50 -8.50 0.84
N ARG A 120 -15.61 -9.20 1.98
CA ARG A 120 -14.83 -8.92 3.19
C ARG A 120 -13.70 -9.92 3.39
N ALA A 121 -13.68 -11.01 2.61
CA ALA A 121 -12.60 -11.96 2.61
C ALA A 121 -11.35 -11.30 2.03
N GLY A 122 -10.25 -11.40 2.75
CA GLY A 122 -9.01 -10.74 2.42
C GLY A 122 -7.86 -11.71 2.15
N ASP A 123 -8.14 -12.98 1.87
CA ASP A 123 -7.19 -14.01 1.52
C ASP A 123 -6.76 -13.88 0.06
N PHE A 124 -5.75 -13.07 -0.20
CA PHE A 124 -5.25 -12.83 -1.55
C PHE A 124 -3.90 -13.50 -1.80
N TYR A 125 -3.64 -13.82 -3.06
CA TYR A 125 -2.35 -14.29 -3.55
C TYR A 125 -2.01 -13.61 -4.87
N VAL A 126 -0.74 -13.66 -5.27
CA VAL A 126 -0.28 -13.13 -6.56
C VAL A 126 -0.26 -14.25 -7.57
N ASP A 127 -0.98 -14.09 -8.68
CA ASP A 127 -1.01 -15.08 -9.78
C ASP A 127 0.26 -15.04 -10.64
N GLY A 128 0.37 -15.95 -11.61
CA GLY A 128 1.51 -16.03 -12.53
C GLY A 128 1.71 -14.81 -13.42
N ASN A 129 0.69 -13.99 -13.60
CA ASN A 129 0.73 -12.73 -14.36
C ASN A 129 0.96 -11.51 -13.46
N GLY A 130 1.06 -11.71 -12.15
CA GLY A 130 1.32 -10.69 -11.17
C GLY A 130 0.09 -9.92 -10.69
N TYR A 131 -1.11 -10.44 -10.90
CA TYR A 131 -2.34 -9.87 -10.35
C TYR A 131 -2.61 -10.40 -8.95
N LEU A 132 -3.18 -9.54 -8.08
CA LEU A 132 -3.73 -9.97 -6.80
C LEU A 132 -5.09 -10.63 -7.03
N CYS A 133 -5.21 -11.90 -6.66
CA CYS A 133 -6.40 -12.72 -6.82
C CYS A 133 -6.84 -13.30 -5.48
N MET A 134 -8.14 -13.46 -5.31
CA MET A 134 -8.75 -14.11 -4.16
C MET A 134 -8.50 -15.62 -4.22
N SER A 135 -8.04 -16.24 -3.13
CA SER A 135 -7.62 -17.64 -3.09
C SER A 135 -8.75 -18.63 -3.37
N SER A 136 -9.96 -18.30 -2.95
CA SER A 136 -11.13 -19.21 -3.07
C SER A 136 -11.71 -19.26 -4.48
N THR A 137 -11.67 -18.14 -5.24
CA THR A 137 -12.38 -18.00 -6.54
C THR A 137 -11.48 -17.65 -7.70
N GLY A 138 -10.27 -17.10 -7.44
CA GLY A 138 -9.40 -16.55 -8.45
C GLY A 138 -9.85 -15.18 -8.99
N TYR A 139 -10.85 -14.54 -8.38
CA TYR A 139 -11.28 -13.19 -8.78
C TYR A 139 -10.21 -12.16 -8.48
N THR A 140 -9.98 -11.23 -9.42
CA THR A 140 -8.94 -10.21 -9.30
C THR A 140 -9.38 -9.08 -8.39
N LEU A 141 -8.52 -8.71 -7.43
CA LEU A 141 -8.71 -7.53 -6.59
C LEU A 141 -8.60 -6.26 -7.44
N GLN A 142 -9.51 -5.31 -7.21
CA GLN A 142 -9.61 -4.07 -7.96
C GLN A 142 -9.09 -2.89 -7.14
N GLY A 143 -8.56 -1.90 -7.83
CA GLY A 143 -8.11 -0.65 -7.23
C GLY A 143 -7.57 0.32 -8.26
N TRP A 144 -6.72 1.26 -7.81
CA TRP A 144 -6.16 2.30 -8.65
C TRP A 144 -4.71 2.02 -9.02
N GLN A 145 -4.37 2.29 -10.26
CA GLN A 145 -3.01 2.23 -10.77
C GLN A 145 -2.26 3.53 -10.45
N VAL A 146 -0.95 3.48 -10.60
CA VAL A 146 -0.05 4.60 -10.38
C VAL A 146 0.51 5.09 -11.71
N ASP A 147 0.65 6.41 -11.87
CA ASP A 147 1.29 7.01 -13.04
C ASP A 147 2.83 6.83 -12.99
N ALA A 148 3.50 7.19 -14.09
CA ALA A 148 4.97 7.13 -14.17
C ALA A 148 5.69 8.08 -13.17
N LYS A 149 4.94 8.99 -12.52
CA LYS A 149 5.47 9.92 -11.51
C LYS A 149 5.24 9.44 -10.07
N GLY A 150 4.61 8.26 -9.88
CA GLY A 150 4.32 7.72 -8.56
C GLY A 150 3.03 8.25 -7.91
N ASN A 151 2.15 8.92 -8.67
CA ASN A 151 0.86 9.40 -8.15
C ASN A 151 -0.26 8.41 -8.47
N VAL A 152 -1.16 8.19 -7.51
CA VAL A 152 -2.33 7.34 -7.69
C VAL A 152 -3.35 8.02 -8.61
N ILE A 153 -3.75 7.33 -9.67
CA ILE A 153 -4.79 7.77 -10.61
C ILE A 153 -6.13 7.27 -10.08
N LYS A 154 -6.88 8.15 -9.40
CA LYS A 154 -8.23 7.84 -8.87
C LYS A 154 -9.28 7.93 -9.96
N ASP A 155 -9.27 6.98 -10.87
CA ASP A 155 -10.24 6.79 -11.95
C ASP A 155 -11.04 5.49 -11.69
N THR A 156 -11.70 4.96 -12.69
CA THR A 156 -12.41 3.67 -12.57
C THR A 156 -11.48 2.58 -12.10
N VAL A 157 -11.93 1.79 -11.10
CA VAL A 157 -11.12 0.70 -10.56
C VAL A 157 -10.79 -0.34 -11.64
N SER A 158 -9.56 -0.82 -11.59
CA SER A 158 -9.01 -1.84 -12.49
C SER A 158 -8.31 -2.94 -11.69
N SER A 159 -8.06 -4.10 -12.32
CA SER A 159 -7.36 -5.20 -11.67
C SER A 159 -5.96 -4.78 -11.24
N LEU A 160 -5.61 -5.04 -9.98
CA LEU A 160 -4.33 -4.66 -9.39
C LEU A 160 -3.24 -5.63 -9.82
N GLN A 161 -2.30 -5.13 -10.63
CA GLN A 161 -1.11 -5.88 -11.03
C GLN A 161 0.09 -5.39 -10.25
N VAL A 162 0.53 -6.17 -9.26
CA VAL A 162 1.66 -5.84 -8.38
C VAL A 162 3.00 -6.32 -8.92
N MET A 163 3.03 -7.37 -9.74
CA MET A 163 4.22 -7.93 -10.36
C MET A 163 4.10 -7.93 -11.88
N SER A 164 4.32 -6.80 -12.52
CA SER A 164 4.47 -6.70 -13.98
C SER A 164 5.95 -6.77 -14.39
N SER A 165 6.24 -6.91 -15.67
CA SER A 165 7.61 -6.79 -16.17
C SER A 165 8.23 -5.41 -15.87
N ALA A 166 7.41 -4.37 -15.80
CA ALA A 166 7.85 -3.01 -15.48
C ALA A 166 8.13 -2.82 -13.98
N THR A 167 7.40 -3.50 -13.09
CA THR A 167 7.57 -3.38 -11.64
C THR A 167 8.60 -4.34 -11.05
N LYS A 168 9.06 -5.35 -11.82
CA LYS A 168 10.14 -6.25 -11.40
C LYS A 168 11.48 -5.54 -11.19
N THR A 169 11.67 -4.39 -11.84
CA THR A 169 12.88 -3.59 -11.73
C THR A 169 12.53 -2.14 -11.40
N SER A 170 13.30 -1.52 -10.49
CA SER A 170 13.25 -0.08 -10.24
C SER A 170 14.23 0.62 -11.18
N ALA A 171 13.77 1.66 -11.86
CA ALA A 171 14.65 2.45 -12.71
C ALA A 171 15.85 3.01 -11.93
N PRO A 172 17.04 3.05 -12.53
CA PRO A 172 18.19 3.69 -11.93
C PRO A 172 17.98 5.20 -11.82
N GLU A 173 18.68 5.82 -10.89
CA GLU A 173 18.68 7.26 -10.68
C GLU A 173 20.13 7.77 -10.73
N ALA A 174 20.40 8.80 -11.53
CA ALA A 174 21.72 9.43 -11.54
C ALA A 174 22.02 10.16 -10.23
N THR A 175 23.29 10.17 -9.85
CA THR A 175 23.76 10.99 -8.75
C THR A 175 23.78 12.47 -9.18
N THR A 176 23.13 13.32 -8.39
CA THR A 176 23.08 14.77 -8.64
C THR A 176 23.75 15.58 -7.55
N LYS A 177 23.98 14.99 -6.38
CA LYS A 177 24.62 15.62 -5.23
C LYS A 177 25.68 14.71 -4.65
N ALA A 178 26.73 15.33 -4.11
CA ALA A 178 27.76 14.66 -3.32
C ALA A 178 28.26 15.61 -2.23
N TYR A 179 28.89 15.09 -1.19
CA TYR A 179 29.57 15.92 -0.20
C TYR A 179 30.91 15.35 0.19
N VAL A 180 31.77 16.22 0.63
CA VAL A 180 33.09 15.89 1.15
C VAL A 180 33.11 16.21 2.65
N SER A 181 33.53 15.24 3.45
CA SER A 181 33.58 15.38 4.90
C SER A 181 34.88 14.79 5.47
N GLY A 182 35.18 15.17 6.69
CA GLY A 182 36.36 14.69 7.40
C GLY A 182 37.46 15.73 7.55
N VAL A 183 38.61 15.31 8.07
CA VAL A 183 39.74 16.17 8.41
C VAL A 183 40.82 16.03 7.36
N LEU A 184 41.20 17.15 6.78
CA LEU A 184 42.44 17.30 6.01
C LEU A 184 43.55 17.77 6.97
N ASP A 185 44.57 16.94 7.20
CA ASP A 185 45.62 17.29 8.14
C ASP A 185 46.55 18.39 7.59
N LYS A 186 46.88 19.39 8.43
CA LYS A 186 47.77 20.49 8.05
C LYS A 186 49.17 20.02 7.67
N ASN A 187 49.60 18.88 8.21
CA ASN A 187 50.93 18.29 8.04
C ASN A 187 50.91 17.01 7.20
N ASP A 188 49.84 16.77 6.44
CA ASP A 188 49.77 15.62 5.53
C ASP A 188 50.84 15.69 4.46
N ALA A 189 51.80 14.76 4.50
CA ALA A 189 52.88 14.66 3.54
C ALA A 189 52.42 14.42 2.09
N GLN A 190 51.28 13.75 1.90
CA GLN A 190 50.68 13.52 0.58
C GLN A 190 50.09 14.82 0.02
N ALA A 191 49.35 15.56 0.85
CA ALA A 191 48.79 16.84 0.45
C ALA A 191 49.88 17.88 0.13
N ALA A 192 51.01 17.86 0.86
CA ALA A 192 52.16 18.74 0.59
C ALA A 192 52.96 18.31 -0.65
N GLY A 193 52.90 17.04 -1.07
CA GLY A 193 53.66 16.46 -2.17
C GLY A 193 52.86 16.29 -3.46
N THR A 194 52.46 15.04 -3.72
CA THR A 194 51.74 14.63 -4.93
C THR A 194 50.25 15.01 -4.95
N GLY A 195 49.70 15.41 -3.81
CA GLY A 195 48.29 15.66 -3.59
C GLY A 195 47.59 14.45 -2.93
N ARG A 196 46.72 14.71 -1.95
CA ARG A 196 45.87 13.72 -1.32
C ARG A 196 44.73 13.37 -2.26
N ILE A 197 44.56 12.07 -2.57
CA ILE A 197 43.47 11.62 -3.43
C ILE A 197 42.25 11.35 -2.56
N ILE A 198 41.11 11.96 -2.94
CA ILE A 198 39.76 11.62 -2.44
C ILE A 198 38.93 11.05 -3.58
N THR A 199 37.98 10.22 -3.25
CA THR A 199 37.10 9.54 -4.23
C THR A 199 35.64 9.84 -3.94
N ILE A 200 34.86 10.08 -4.99
CA ILE A 200 33.40 10.23 -4.93
C ILE A 200 32.79 9.21 -5.88
N GLY A 201 32.05 8.25 -5.34
CA GLY A 201 31.28 7.30 -6.14
C GLY A 201 30.01 7.94 -6.66
N PHE A 202 29.60 7.64 -7.90
CA PHE A 202 28.36 8.15 -8.48
C PHE A 202 27.77 7.19 -9.51
N PHE A 203 26.47 7.33 -9.77
CA PHE A 203 25.75 6.57 -10.79
C PHE A 203 25.36 7.48 -11.95
N ASP A 204 25.39 6.94 -13.16
CA ASP A 204 24.82 7.58 -14.34
C ASP A 204 23.30 7.31 -14.45
N ASP A 205 22.61 7.89 -15.44
CA ASP A 205 21.18 7.72 -15.68
C ASP A 205 20.80 6.25 -16.03
N LEU A 206 21.80 5.43 -16.41
CA LEU A 206 21.60 4.01 -16.73
C LEU A 206 21.95 3.09 -15.54
N GLY A 207 22.41 3.65 -14.41
CA GLY A 207 22.75 2.92 -13.20
C GLY A 207 24.14 2.31 -13.17
N TYR A 208 25.02 2.66 -14.09
CA TYR A 208 26.42 2.27 -14.01
C TYR A 208 27.14 3.07 -12.93
N ASN A 209 27.96 2.39 -12.14
CA ASN A 209 28.73 3.00 -11.06
C ASN A 209 30.08 3.48 -11.57
N TYR A 210 30.41 4.72 -11.27
CA TYR A 210 31.68 5.38 -11.56
C TYR A 210 32.25 5.98 -10.28
N THR A 211 33.56 6.25 -10.29
CA THR A 211 34.26 6.92 -9.19
C THR A 211 35.13 8.05 -9.73
N ALA A 212 34.81 9.28 -9.32
CA ALA A 212 35.66 10.44 -9.59
C ALA A 212 36.78 10.52 -8.55
N LYS A 213 38.04 10.72 -9.00
CA LYS A 213 39.21 10.88 -8.17
C LYS A 213 39.66 12.33 -8.21
N PHE A 214 39.65 13.00 -7.07
CA PHE A 214 40.14 14.38 -6.91
C PHE A 214 41.46 14.38 -6.16
N GLY A 215 42.39 15.21 -6.60
CA GLY A 215 43.64 15.46 -5.90
C GLY A 215 43.53 16.78 -5.12
N ILE A 216 43.79 16.75 -3.83
CA ILE A 216 43.87 17.93 -2.96
C ILE A 216 45.34 18.20 -2.63
N LYS A 217 45.87 19.33 -3.08
CA LYS A 217 47.25 19.70 -2.91
C LYS A 217 47.38 21.00 -2.12
N LYS A 218 48.26 21.04 -1.12
CA LYS A 218 48.55 22.26 -0.36
C LYS A 218 49.21 23.30 -1.26
N THR A 219 48.75 24.56 -1.21
CA THR A 219 49.36 25.71 -1.89
C THR A 219 50.42 26.34 -1.00
N ASN A 220 51.10 27.36 -1.54
CA ASN A 220 52.08 28.15 -0.76
C ASN A 220 51.43 29.04 0.32
N THR A 221 50.10 29.19 0.28
CA THR A 221 49.31 29.94 1.28
C THR A 221 48.76 28.98 2.29
N ASP A 222 49.06 29.18 3.58
CA ASP A 222 48.55 28.34 4.64
C ASP A 222 47.02 28.38 4.68
N GLY A 223 46.40 27.21 4.94
CA GLY A 223 44.94 27.05 4.94
C GLY A 223 44.28 26.98 3.57
N THR A 224 45.08 27.04 2.47
CA THR A 224 44.57 26.99 1.10
C THR A 224 45.08 25.75 0.39
N TYR A 225 44.17 25.05 -0.31
CA TYR A 225 44.46 23.82 -1.03
C TYR A 225 43.83 23.87 -2.43
N ASP A 226 44.58 23.42 -3.43
CA ASP A 226 44.10 23.26 -4.79
C ASP A 226 43.38 21.88 -4.91
N VAL A 227 42.19 21.88 -5.44
CA VAL A 227 41.40 20.70 -5.75
C VAL A 227 41.33 20.52 -7.25
N THR A 228 41.83 19.39 -7.75
CA THR A 228 41.87 19.08 -9.19
C THR A 228 41.27 17.73 -9.48
N LEU A 229 40.53 17.58 -10.58
CA LEU A 229 40.07 16.27 -11.06
C LEU A 229 41.26 15.51 -11.64
N LYS A 230 41.52 14.31 -11.12
CA LYS A 230 42.62 13.45 -11.59
C LYS A 230 42.19 12.43 -12.59
N ASP A 231 41.08 11.75 -12.31
CA ASP A 231 40.58 10.66 -13.14
C ASP A 231 39.10 10.37 -12.80
N ILE A 232 38.40 9.72 -13.72
CA ILE A 232 37.12 9.10 -13.48
C ILE A 232 37.27 7.64 -13.90
N VAL A 233 36.93 6.70 -13.00
CA VAL A 233 37.07 5.28 -13.25
C VAL A 233 35.72 4.56 -13.21
N ASP A 234 35.62 3.53 -14.01
CA ASP A 234 34.47 2.65 -14.00
C ASP A 234 34.47 1.70 -12.77
N SER A 235 33.44 0.87 -12.64
CA SER A 235 33.31 -0.14 -11.56
C SER A 235 34.44 -1.19 -11.56
N LYS A 236 35.19 -1.33 -12.65
CA LYS A 236 36.33 -2.26 -12.79
C LYS A 236 37.66 -1.57 -12.47
N GLY A 237 37.67 -0.25 -12.21
CA GLY A 237 38.83 0.53 -11.93
C GLY A 237 39.58 1.06 -13.17
N ASN A 238 39.00 0.86 -14.37
CA ASN A 238 39.60 1.42 -15.61
C ASN A 238 39.16 2.88 -15.75
N SER A 239 40.10 3.74 -16.23
CA SER A 239 39.77 5.11 -16.58
C SER A 239 38.71 5.12 -17.69
N ILE A 240 37.77 6.09 -17.60
CA ILE A 240 36.82 6.37 -18.70
C ILE A 240 37.49 7.09 -19.86
N PHE A 241 38.64 7.77 -19.59
CA PHE A 241 39.46 8.40 -20.64
C PHE A 241 40.30 7.36 -21.35
N ASP A 242 40.52 7.59 -22.64
CA ASP A 242 41.32 6.70 -23.46
C ASP A 242 42.78 6.72 -22.98
N VAL A 243 43.32 5.52 -22.77
CA VAL A 243 44.72 5.32 -22.34
C VAL A 243 45.53 4.62 -23.42
N ASP A 244 46.84 4.89 -23.48
CA ASP A 244 47.77 4.19 -24.33
C ASP A 244 48.13 2.78 -23.77
N LYS A 245 49.01 2.06 -24.47
CA LYS A 245 49.43 0.70 -24.05
C LYS A 245 50.22 0.70 -22.74
N ASP A 246 50.78 1.86 -22.35
CA ASP A 246 51.56 2.04 -21.13
C ASP A 246 50.73 2.57 -19.97
N GLY A 247 49.41 2.78 -20.19
CA GLY A 247 48.46 3.25 -19.17
C GLY A 247 48.43 4.76 -18.97
N ASN A 248 49.06 5.54 -19.88
CA ASN A 248 48.99 7.00 -19.83
C ASN A 248 47.81 7.51 -20.62
N PHE A 249 47.20 8.63 -20.17
CA PHE A 249 46.10 9.25 -20.91
C PHE A 249 46.52 9.66 -22.31
N ILE A 250 45.70 9.33 -23.30
CA ILE A 250 45.86 9.87 -24.65
C ILE A 250 45.46 11.35 -24.62
N THR A 251 46.45 12.23 -24.80
CA THR A 251 46.26 13.67 -24.73
C THR A 251 46.43 14.33 -26.07
N SER A 252 45.74 15.43 -26.29
CA SER A 252 45.96 16.37 -27.43
C SER A 252 46.04 17.78 -26.89
N GLN A 253 46.66 18.69 -27.68
CA GLN A 253 46.65 20.10 -27.33
C GLN A 253 45.46 20.82 -27.94
N GLY A 254 44.70 21.52 -27.10
CA GLY A 254 43.60 22.36 -27.53
C GLY A 254 44.04 23.67 -28.16
N PRO A 255 43.14 24.48 -28.71
CA PRO A 255 43.43 25.71 -29.44
C PRO A 255 44.21 26.74 -28.61
N ASN A 256 44.08 26.72 -27.28
CA ASN A 256 44.75 27.65 -26.35
C ASN A 256 45.96 27.01 -25.63
N GLY A 257 46.44 25.85 -26.13
CA GLY A 257 47.56 25.14 -25.52
C GLY A 257 47.23 24.32 -24.26
N GLN A 258 45.91 24.20 -23.88
CA GLN A 258 45.49 23.35 -22.77
C GLN A 258 45.60 21.88 -23.16
N THR A 259 45.89 21.01 -22.18
CA THR A 259 45.92 19.57 -22.35
C THR A 259 44.48 19.05 -22.36
N MET A 260 44.06 18.41 -23.46
CA MET A 260 42.77 17.78 -23.62
C MET A 260 42.94 16.26 -23.50
N TYR A 261 42.02 15.59 -22.80
CA TYR A 261 41.98 14.13 -22.70
C TYR A 261 41.09 13.55 -23.80
N SER A 262 41.47 12.37 -24.30
CA SER A 262 40.61 11.64 -25.22
C SER A 262 39.55 10.85 -24.44
N TYR A 263 38.31 11.06 -24.77
CA TYR A 263 37.17 10.31 -24.27
C TYR A 263 36.43 9.70 -25.46
N LYS A 264 36.50 8.38 -25.62
CA LYS A 264 35.90 7.65 -26.76
C LYS A 264 36.29 8.26 -28.12
N GLY A 265 37.59 8.64 -28.26
CA GLY A 265 38.12 9.26 -29.47
C GLY A 265 37.83 10.76 -29.65
N ARG A 266 37.13 11.40 -28.71
CA ARG A 266 36.85 12.84 -28.69
C ARG A 266 37.78 13.56 -27.72
N ALA A 267 38.36 14.66 -28.12
CA ALA A 267 39.13 15.51 -27.21
C ALA A 267 38.18 16.29 -26.29
N VAL A 268 38.36 16.17 -24.99
CA VAL A 268 37.58 16.85 -23.93
C VAL A 268 38.56 17.57 -23.01
N ASP A 269 38.25 18.83 -22.69
CA ASP A 269 39.00 19.59 -21.71
C ASP A 269 38.58 19.19 -20.29
N PRO A 270 39.51 18.63 -19.46
CA PRO A 270 39.19 18.29 -18.08
C PRO A 270 38.70 19.48 -17.25
N GLN A 271 39.12 20.71 -17.59
CA GLN A 271 38.68 21.94 -16.92
C GLN A 271 37.18 22.25 -17.19
N THR A 272 36.61 21.75 -18.27
CA THR A 272 35.18 21.89 -18.53
C THR A 272 34.36 20.90 -17.72
N ILE A 273 34.95 19.74 -17.34
CA ILE A 273 34.32 18.76 -16.48
C ILE A 273 34.39 19.25 -15.03
N PHE A 274 35.55 19.60 -14.56
CA PHE A 274 35.78 20.14 -13.23
C PHE A 274 36.85 21.25 -13.31
N GLU A 275 36.43 22.44 -12.98
CA GLU A 275 37.32 23.59 -12.94
C GLU A 275 38.18 23.51 -11.69
N ASP A 276 39.52 23.61 -11.85
CA ASP A 276 40.46 23.61 -10.73
C ASP A 276 40.03 24.64 -9.69
N ALA A 277 39.85 24.20 -8.46
CA ALA A 277 39.25 24.99 -7.40
C ALA A 277 40.21 25.19 -6.24
N SER A 278 40.11 26.34 -5.60
CA SER A 278 40.84 26.67 -4.38
C SER A 278 39.91 26.48 -3.17
N LEU A 279 40.27 25.52 -2.32
CA LEU A 279 39.61 25.20 -1.07
C LEU A 279 40.27 25.94 0.08
N VAL A 280 39.53 26.80 0.78
CA VAL A 280 40.04 27.69 1.82
C VAL A 280 39.47 27.33 3.17
N PHE A 281 40.34 27.20 4.17
CA PHE A 281 39.99 26.98 5.56
C PHE A 281 40.43 28.18 6.42
N ASP A 282 39.69 28.44 7.49
CA ASP A 282 40.09 29.39 8.53
C ASP A 282 41.34 28.87 9.23
N GLN A 283 42.36 29.69 9.31
CA GLN A 283 43.65 29.30 9.89
C GLN A 283 43.60 29.19 11.43
N SER A 284 42.70 29.93 12.07
CA SER A 284 42.54 29.97 13.52
C SER A 284 41.67 28.84 14.06
N GLU A 285 40.55 28.57 13.38
CA GLU A 285 39.57 27.59 13.79
C GLU A 285 39.67 26.27 13.03
N GLY A 286 40.36 26.25 11.87
CA GLY A 286 40.46 25.07 11.00
C GLY A 286 39.14 24.66 10.34
N THR A 287 38.13 25.53 10.39
CA THR A 287 36.82 25.31 9.78
C THR A 287 36.84 25.67 8.30
N PHE A 288 35.93 25.07 7.52
CA PHE A 288 35.73 25.38 6.11
C PHE A 288 35.29 26.85 5.94
N THR A 289 35.93 27.59 5.04
CA THR A 289 35.53 28.97 4.70
C THR A 289 34.81 29.01 3.36
N SER A 290 35.45 28.55 2.29
CA SER A 290 34.91 28.59 0.94
C SER A 290 35.67 27.66 -0.01
N ILE A 291 35.02 27.31 -1.10
CA ILE A 291 35.64 26.76 -2.31
C ILE A 291 35.33 27.71 -3.47
N SER A 292 36.31 28.01 -4.32
CA SER A 292 36.14 28.90 -5.45
C SER A 292 36.97 28.44 -6.64
N SER A 293 36.50 28.69 -7.85
CA SER A 293 37.25 28.47 -9.09
C SER A 293 37.26 29.75 -9.91
N ALA A 294 37.94 29.77 -11.06
CA ALA A 294 38.07 30.97 -11.90
C ALA A 294 36.72 31.53 -12.35
N ASN A 295 35.72 30.65 -12.61
CA ASN A 295 34.39 31.03 -13.07
C ASN A 295 33.31 30.87 -12.00
N SER A 296 33.65 30.32 -10.82
CA SER A 296 32.68 30.15 -9.71
C SER A 296 33.15 30.96 -8.50
N PRO A 297 32.37 31.96 -8.05
CA PRO A 297 32.71 32.75 -6.87
C PRO A 297 32.73 31.86 -5.61
N ALA A 298 33.33 32.40 -4.55
CA ALA A 298 33.43 31.69 -3.26
C ALA A 298 32.07 31.18 -2.79
N ALA A 299 31.94 29.86 -2.68
CA ALA A 299 30.70 29.14 -2.36
C ALA A 299 30.98 27.99 -1.38
N LYS A 300 29.95 27.23 -1.02
CA LYS A 300 30.06 25.97 -0.27
C LYS A 300 30.16 24.77 -1.18
N THR A 301 29.65 24.90 -2.38
CA THR A 301 29.50 23.85 -3.39
C THR A 301 30.23 24.20 -4.67
N ILE A 302 30.65 23.19 -5.40
CA ILE A 302 31.22 23.31 -6.74
C ILE A 302 30.60 22.22 -7.63
N ASN A 303 30.45 22.52 -8.92
CA ASN A 303 29.83 21.60 -9.86
C ASN A 303 30.88 20.71 -10.57
N LEU A 304 30.59 19.43 -10.60
CA LEU A 304 31.21 18.45 -11.48
C LEU A 304 30.33 18.30 -12.73
N ASN A 305 30.73 18.91 -13.85
CA ASN A 305 29.93 19.02 -15.08
C ASN A 305 30.13 17.80 -15.98
N LEU A 306 29.58 16.67 -15.59
CA LEU A 306 29.72 15.42 -16.34
C LEU A 306 28.90 15.41 -17.63
N SER A 307 27.87 16.25 -17.75
CA SER A 307 27.07 16.36 -18.97
C SER A 307 27.87 16.72 -20.23
N VAL A 308 29.05 17.31 -20.06
CA VAL A 308 30.04 17.58 -21.15
C VAL A 308 30.49 16.28 -21.84
N LEU A 309 30.49 15.17 -21.11
CA LEU A 309 30.85 13.84 -21.62
C LEU A 309 29.71 13.17 -22.42
N ASN A 310 28.48 13.67 -22.32
CA ASN A 310 27.35 13.15 -23.06
C ASN A 310 27.50 13.48 -24.55
N THR A 311 27.37 12.46 -25.40
CA THR A 311 27.42 12.65 -26.87
C THR A 311 26.04 12.50 -27.45
N GLN A 312 25.67 13.40 -28.37
CA GLN A 312 24.42 13.25 -29.16
C GLN A 312 24.61 12.34 -30.38
N ASP A 313 25.82 11.79 -30.56
CA ASP A 313 26.12 10.92 -31.69
C ASP A 313 25.65 9.50 -31.41
N ALA A 314 24.60 9.07 -32.07
CA ALA A 314 23.99 7.74 -31.92
C ALA A 314 24.92 6.56 -32.30
N SER A 315 26.08 6.86 -32.94
CA SER A 315 27.09 5.86 -33.31
C SER A 315 28.06 5.55 -32.17
N ILE A 316 28.09 6.39 -31.12
CA ILE A 316 28.92 6.21 -29.93
C ILE A 316 27.96 5.94 -28.75
N ASN A 317 28.05 4.78 -28.11
CA ASN A 317 27.34 4.51 -26.85
C ASN A 317 27.72 5.59 -25.82
N GLY A 318 26.99 6.70 -25.82
CA GLY A 318 27.17 7.81 -24.91
C GLY A 318 26.78 7.37 -23.50
N SER A 319 27.58 7.74 -22.51
CA SER A 319 27.10 7.69 -21.12
C SER A 319 26.16 8.86 -20.91
N ASN A 320 25.04 8.62 -20.21
CA ASN A 320 24.09 9.68 -19.83
C ASN A 320 24.47 10.13 -18.41
N PHE A 321 25.40 11.07 -18.34
CA PHE A 321 25.84 11.63 -17.07
C PHE A 321 25.02 12.86 -16.71
N SER A 322 24.57 12.92 -15.46
CA SER A 322 24.04 14.14 -14.84
C SER A 322 25.13 14.93 -14.13
N ASN A 323 25.00 16.25 -14.06
CA ASN A 323 25.91 17.09 -13.30
C ASN A 323 25.74 16.84 -11.81
N ILE A 324 26.87 16.86 -11.08
CA ILE A 324 26.92 16.61 -9.64
C ILE A 324 27.36 17.87 -8.91
N GLU A 325 26.54 18.34 -7.98
CA GLU A 325 26.89 19.40 -7.04
C GLU A 325 27.63 18.80 -5.85
N VAL A 326 28.89 19.22 -5.62
CA VAL A 326 29.77 18.71 -4.56
C VAL A 326 29.88 19.73 -3.44
N ASP A 327 29.41 19.40 -2.25
CA ASP A 327 29.47 20.24 -1.03
C ASP A 327 30.74 19.93 -0.21
N PHE A 328 31.57 20.94 0.01
CA PHE A 328 32.78 20.85 0.82
C PHE A 328 32.61 21.41 2.24
N SER A 329 31.45 21.91 2.61
CA SER A 329 31.20 22.61 3.87
C SER A 329 31.46 21.80 5.12
N LYS A 330 31.55 20.46 5.01
CA LYS A 330 31.81 19.52 6.13
C LYS A 330 33.27 19.09 6.22
N SER A 331 34.14 19.64 5.39
CA SER A 331 35.58 19.43 5.49
C SER A 331 36.19 20.35 6.55
N MET A 332 37.23 19.87 7.23
CA MET A 332 37.93 20.57 8.30
C MET A 332 39.43 20.44 8.10
N ASN A 333 40.20 21.43 8.61
CA ASN A 333 41.64 21.44 8.50
C ASN A 333 42.28 21.54 9.87
N TYR A 334 42.48 20.39 10.50
CA TYR A 334 43.09 20.27 11.82
C TYR A 334 44.42 19.49 11.77
N ASN A 335 45.16 19.50 12.89
CA ASN A 335 46.26 18.57 13.08
C ASN A 335 45.72 17.22 13.54
N ASN A 336 45.87 16.18 12.75
CA ASN A 336 45.48 14.82 13.04
C ASN A 336 46.68 13.85 12.92
N ASN A 337 47.83 14.27 13.46
CA ASN A 337 49.09 13.50 13.47
C ASN A 337 49.56 13.06 12.08
N GLY A 338 49.41 13.93 11.09
CA GLY A 338 49.84 13.69 9.71
C GLY A 338 48.91 12.79 8.89
N THR A 339 47.75 12.41 9.43
CA THR A 339 46.80 11.51 8.75
C THR A 339 45.50 12.23 8.41
N SER A 340 45.19 12.36 7.13
CA SER A 340 43.91 12.91 6.69
C SER A 340 42.85 11.85 6.59
N THR A 341 41.64 12.17 7.08
CA THR A 341 40.45 11.32 7.03
C THR A 341 39.39 11.84 6.04
N ILE A 342 39.73 12.91 5.30
CA ILE A 342 38.84 13.53 4.32
C ILE A 342 38.46 12.53 3.22
N GLY A 343 37.16 12.46 2.91
CA GLY A 343 36.60 11.57 1.91
C GLY A 343 35.31 12.14 1.32
N GLY A 344 34.96 11.67 0.13
CA GLY A 344 33.71 12.03 -0.54
C GLY A 344 32.66 10.96 -0.40
N MET A 345 31.41 11.38 -0.33
CA MET A 345 30.22 10.51 -0.31
C MET A 345 29.19 11.02 -1.32
N ASN A 346 28.44 10.12 -1.93
CA ASN A 346 27.34 10.46 -2.83
C ASN A 346 26.08 10.83 -2.03
N GLY A 347 25.27 11.74 -2.57
CA GLY A 347 24.10 12.34 -1.93
C GLY A 347 24.45 13.56 -1.09
N ASP A 348 23.44 14.25 -0.59
CA ASP A 348 23.62 15.26 0.45
C ASP A 348 23.54 14.64 1.86
N LEU A 349 23.59 15.47 2.90
CA LEU A 349 23.52 15.01 4.29
C LEU A 349 22.16 14.39 4.68
N GLN A 350 21.12 14.66 3.92
CA GLN A 350 19.78 14.08 4.06
C GLN A 350 19.63 12.79 3.24
N GLY A 351 20.57 12.51 2.35
CA GLY A 351 20.56 11.36 1.44
C GLY A 351 19.91 11.64 0.08
N ASP A 352 19.54 12.90 -0.18
CA ASP A 352 18.99 13.30 -1.46
C ASP A 352 20.05 13.35 -2.55
N GLY A 353 19.67 13.03 -3.79
CA GLY A 353 20.56 13.06 -4.95
C GLY A 353 21.69 12.02 -4.93
N LYS A 354 21.63 11.01 -4.08
CA LYS A 354 22.62 9.96 -3.93
C LYS A 354 22.84 9.13 -5.20
N GLY A 355 21.78 9.04 -6.04
CA GLY A 355 21.77 8.12 -7.16
C GLY A 355 21.60 6.65 -6.72
N LYS A 356 21.14 5.81 -7.62
CA LYS A 356 20.88 4.38 -7.37
C LYS A 356 21.10 3.58 -8.64
N ALA A 357 21.62 2.37 -8.49
CA ALA A 357 21.67 1.39 -9.57
C ALA A 357 20.27 0.87 -9.92
N LEU A 358 20.17 0.14 -11.05
CA LEU A 358 18.98 -0.65 -11.37
C LEU A 358 18.69 -1.60 -10.20
N GLY A 359 17.47 -1.54 -9.65
CA GLY A 359 17.05 -2.39 -8.55
C GLY A 359 16.19 -3.56 -8.99
N ALA A 360 16.33 -4.71 -8.34
CA ALA A 360 15.44 -5.85 -8.47
C ALA A 360 14.44 -5.88 -7.31
N LEU A 361 13.18 -6.25 -7.58
CA LEU A 361 12.14 -6.35 -6.56
C LEU A 361 12.48 -7.44 -5.54
N THR A 362 12.58 -7.09 -4.26
CA THR A 362 12.89 -8.00 -3.15
C THR A 362 11.69 -8.34 -2.30
N GLY A 363 10.70 -7.45 -2.21
CA GLY A 363 9.51 -7.65 -1.39
C GLY A 363 8.39 -6.68 -1.72
N ILE A 364 7.18 -7.05 -1.30
CA ILE A 364 5.98 -6.22 -1.43
C ILE A 364 5.37 -6.04 -0.05
N THR A 365 4.97 -4.83 0.27
CA THR A 365 4.32 -4.48 1.54
C THR A 365 3.04 -3.71 1.29
N VAL A 366 2.02 -3.97 2.10
CA VAL A 366 0.75 -3.23 2.06
C VAL A 366 0.70 -2.31 3.28
N SER A 367 0.43 -1.03 3.04
CA SER A 367 0.29 -0.02 4.09
C SER A 367 -1.16 0.07 4.57
N ASP A 368 -1.35 0.64 5.77
CA ASP A 368 -2.66 0.80 6.43
C ASP A 368 -3.66 1.63 5.60
N ASP A 369 -3.18 2.48 4.68
CA ASP A 369 -4.00 3.26 3.75
C ASP A 369 -4.35 2.54 2.44
N GLY A 370 -3.99 1.25 2.34
CA GLY A 370 -4.23 0.41 1.17
C GLY A 370 -3.25 0.60 0.02
N LYS A 371 -2.18 1.36 0.22
CA LYS A 371 -1.10 1.50 -0.76
C LYS A 371 -0.18 0.29 -0.72
N ILE A 372 0.17 -0.20 -1.89
CA ILE A 372 1.06 -1.35 -2.07
C ILE A 372 2.40 -0.85 -2.57
N TYR A 373 3.45 -1.09 -1.77
CA TYR A 373 4.82 -0.68 -2.06
C TYR A 373 5.68 -1.88 -2.43
N GLY A 374 6.49 -1.71 -3.47
CA GLY A 374 7.58 -2.62 -3.81
C GLY A 374 8.89 -2.14 -3.20
N SER A 375 9.59 -3.00 -2.48
CA SER A 375 10.94 -2.77 -1.96
C SER A 375 11.95 -3.40 -2.90
N TYR A 376 13.02 -2.67 -3.22
CA TYR A 376 14.05 -3.09 -4.17
C TYR A 376 15.41 -3.19 -3.49
N ASP A 377 16.31 -4.02 -4.03
CA ASP A 377 17.66 -4.26 -3.50
C ASP A 377 18.56 -3.02 -3.54
N ASN A 378 18.22 -2.03 -4.38
CA ASN A 378 18.90 -0.73 -4.41
C ASN A 378 18.44 0.23 -3.30
N GLY A 379 17.59 -0.25 -2.37
CA GLY A 379 17.01 0.55 -1.27
C GLY A 379 15.88 1.47 -1.72
N ASN A 380 15.37 1.32 -2.94
CA ASN A 380 14.21 2.08 -3.42
C ASN A 380 12.92 1.45 -2.93
N THR A 381 11.94 2.29 -2.58
CA THR A 381 10.58 1.86 -2.26
C THR A 381 9.64 2.61 -3.19
N VAL A 382 8.98 1.88 -4.07
CA VAL A 382 8.13 2.46 -5.12
C VAL A 382 6.68 2.08 -4.85
N LEU A 383 5.77 3.05 -4.98
CA LEU A 383 4.34 2.80 -4.93
C LEU A 383 3.90 2.09 -6.22
N LEU A 384 3.34 0.89 -6.08
CA LEU A 384 2.92 0.05 -7.21
C LEU A 384 1.46 0.31 -7.59
N CYS A 385 0.58 0.31 -6.60
CA CYS A 385 -0.86 0.52 -6.77
C CYS A 385 -1.52 0.83 -5.42
N GLN A 386 -2.81 1.16 -5.43
CA GLN A 386 -3.60 1.36 -4.22
C GLN A 386 -4.91 0.58 -4.30
N ILE A 387 -5.26 -0.11 -3.22
CA ILE A 387 -6.53 -0.82 -3.07
C ILE A 387 -7.66 0.20 -2.93
N ALA A 388 -8.69 0.07 -3.75
CA ALA A 388 -9.92 0.83 -3.62
C ALA A 388 -10.98 -0.01 -2.90
N VAL A 389 -11.73 0.62 -1.99
CA VAL A 389 -12.83 -0.02 -1.28
C VAL A 389 -14.17 0.50 -1.78
N ALA A 390 -15.20 -0.34 -1.70
CA ALA A 390 -16.58 0.07 -1.98
C ALA A 390 -17.31 0.34 -0.68
N GLN A 391 -18.13 1.38 -0.68
CA GLN A 391 -19.03 1.74 0.41
C GLN A 391 -20.45 1.81 -0.12
N PHE A 392 -21.41 1.35 0.68
CA PHE A 392 -22.81 1.36 0.31
C PHE A 392 -23.64 2.09 1.36
N ALA A 393 -24.62 2.86 0.91
CA ALA A 393 -25.55 3.56 1.79
C ALA A 393 -26.33 2.57 2.68
N ASN A 394 -26.64 1.38 2.14
CA ASN A 394 -27.27 0.28 2.87
C ASN A 394 -26.53 -1.03 2.59
N ALA A 395 -25.48 -1.31 3.35
CA ALA A 395 -24.72 -2.56 3.22
C ALA A 395 -25.57 -3.81 3.46
N SER A 396 -26.60 -3.73 4.31
CA SER A 396 -27.52 -4.86 4.56
C SER A 396 -28.42 -5.20 3.38
N GLY A 397 -28.48 -4.33 2.38
CA GLY A 397 -29.22 -4.54 1.13
C GLY A 397 -28.44 -5.32 0.07
N LEU A 398 -27.18 -5.63 0.30
CA LEU A 398 -26.37 -6.44 -0.61
C LEU A 398 -26.87 -7.88 -0.64
N GLU A 399 -26.83 -8.51 -1.82
CA GLU A 399 -27.19 -9.91 -2.04
C GLU A 399 -25.95 -10.80 -2.00
N LYS A 400 -26.03 -11.93 -1.27
CA LYS A 400 -24.97 -12.95 -1.24
C LYS A 400 -25.02 -13.79 -2.52
N VAL A 401 -23.91 -13.83 -3.27
CA VAL A 401 -23.81 -14.62 -4.51
C VAL A 401 -23.14 -15.98 -4.26
N GLY A 402 -22.43 -16.14 -3.15
CA GLY A 402 -21.61 -17.31 -2.81
C GLY A 402 -20.15 -16.89 -2.58
N ASP A 403 -19.33 -17.82 -2.09
CA ASP A 403 -17.87 -17.63 -1.89
C ASP A 403 -17.53 -16.33 -1.14
N ASN A 404 -18.32 -15.97 -0.14
CA ASN A 404 -18.23 -14.73 0.63
C ASN A 404 -18.29 -13.44 -0.20
N CYS A 405 -18.83 -13.54 -1.43
CA CYS A 405 -19.02 -12.40 -2.32
C CYS A 405 -20.46 -11.88 -2.25
N TYR A 406 -20.58 -10.58 -2.46
CA TYR A 406 -21.83 -9.83 -2.46
C TYR A 406 -21.99 -9.09 -3.79
N GLN A 407 -23.24 -8.91 -4.21
CA GLN A 407 -23.60 -8.11 -5.36
C GLN A 407 -24.47 -6.93 -4.92
N SER A 408 -24.34 -5.80 -5.61
CA SER A 408 -25.18 -4.62 -5.39
C SER A 408 -26.61 -4.89 -5.85
N THR A 409 -27.57 -4.34 -5.12
CA THR A 409 -29.00 -4.39 -5.43
C THR A 409 -29.58 -2.98 -5.50
N LEU A 410 -30.80 -2.84 -6.00
CA LEU A 410 -31.50 -1.56 -6.02
C LEU A 410 -31.66 -0.93 -4.62
N ASN A 411 -31.60 -1.73 -3.54
CA ASN A 411 -31.76 -1.26 -2.17
C ASN A 411 -30.42 -1.02 -1.43
N SER A 412 -29.29 -1.50 -1.97
CA SER A 412 -27.97 -1.22 -1.42
C SER A 412 -27.41 0.11 -1.88
N GLY A 413 -27.86 0.59 -3.03
CA GLY A 413 -27.21 1.61 -3.85
C GLY A 413 -26.28 0.97 -4.88
N GLU A 414 -26.02 1.69 -5.96
CA GLU A 414 -25.12 1.26 -7.03
C GLU A 414 -23.67 1.66 -6.68
N PHE A 415 -22.73 0.85 -7.12
CA PHE A 415 -21.32 1.18 -7.06
C PHE A 415 -20.96 2.09 -8.24
N ASP A 416 -20.33 3.23 -7.98
CA ASP A 416 -19.99 4.26 -8.98
C ASP A 416 -18.85 3.83 -9.95
N GLY A 417 -18.19 2.72 -9.65
CA GLY A 417 -17.06 2.21 -10.43
C GLY A 417 -15.71 2.84 -10.10
N ILE A 418 -15.66 3.83 -9.21
CA ILE A 418 -14.42 4.55 -8.83
C ILE A 418 -13.90 4.01 -7.50
N GLY A 419 -14.81 3.78 -6.53
CA GLY A 419 -14.46 3.38 -5.17
C GLY A 419 -13.97 4.55 -4.31
N VAL A 420 -13.63 4.23 -3.07
CA VAL A 420 -13.22 5.19 -2.05
C VAL A 420 -11.89 4.73 -1.43
N GLU A 421 -11.08 5.68 -1.01
CA GLU A 421 -9.88 5.42 -0.22
C GLU A 421 -10.30 5.07 1.22
N ILE A 422 -9.78 3.98 1.76
CA ILE A 422 -10.20 3.50 3.08
C ILE A 422 -9.92 4.52 4.21
N SER A 423 -8.87 5.30 4.07
CA SER A 423 -8.50 6.35 5.02
C SER A 423 -9.47 7.55 5.01
N ALA A 424 -10.30 7.71 3.97
CA ALA A 424 -11.21 8.84 3.82
C ALA A 424 -12.29 8.90 4.92
N ASP A 425 -12.71 7.75 5.44
CA ASP A 425 -13.64 7.64 6.57
C ASP A 425 -12.96 7.29 7.90
N GLY A 426 -11.63 7.24 7.90
CA GLY A 426 -10.79 6.90 9.04
C GLY A 426 -10.65 5.39 9.27
N GLY A 427 -11.04 4.55 8.30
CA GLY A 427 -10.74 3.13 8.28
C GLY A 427 -9.28 2.85 7.97
N SER A 428 -8.87 1.58 8.10
CA SER A 428 -7.52 1.12 7.76
C SER A 428 -7.52 -0.33 7.29
N ILE A 429 -6.47 -0.73 6.59
CA ILE A 429 -6.19 -2.12 6.21
C ILE A 429 -5.08 -2.64 7.13
N SER A 430 -5.30 -3.80 7.76
CA SER A 430 -4.22 -4.53 8.44
C SER A 430 -3.72 -5.65 7.53
N SER A 431 -2.42 -5.67 7.28
CA SER A 431 -1.73 -6.74 6.56
C SER A 431 -1.32 -7.86 7.51
N GLY A 432 -1.35 -9.10 7.07
CA GLY A 432 -1.02 -10.27 7.88
C GLY A 432 -2.13 -10.73 8.81
N GLU A 433 -3.35 -10.25 8.59
CA GLU A 433 -4.54 -10.61 9.38
C GLU A 433 -5.72 -10.91 8.45
N LEU A 434 -6.56 -11.86 8.84
CA LEU A 434 -7.85 -12.14 8.21
C LEU A 434 -9.01 -11.80 9.15
N GLU A 435 -10.15 -11.44 8.59
CA GLU A 435 -11.38 -11.27 9.33
C GLU A 435 -12.10 -12.62 9.47
N MET A 436 -12.31 -13.10 10.68
CA MET A 436 -13.05 -14.32 10.95
C MET A 436 -14.55 -14.08 10.94
N SER A 437 -15.34 -15.16 11.00
CA SER A 437 -16.79 -15.08 11.16
C SER A 437 -17.18 -14.25 12.40
N ASN A 438 -18.27 -13.49 12.30
CA ASN A 438 -18.85 -12.76 13.43
C ASN A 438 -19.92 -13.58 14.18
N VAL A 439 -19.93 -14.90 14.01
CA VAL A 439 -20.85 -15.83 14.68
C VAL A 439 -20.41 -16.09 16.12
N ASP A 440 -21.28 -15.81 17.08
CA ASP A 440 -21.10 -16.24 18.47
C ASP A 440 -21.79 -17.59 18.68
N LEU A 441 -21.00 -18.65 18.84
CA LEU A 441 -21.50 -20.02 19.05
C LEU A 441 -22.40 -20.15 20.29
N SER A 442 -22.05 -19.46 21.39
CA SER A 442 -22.84 -19.56 22.64
C SER A 442 -24.24 -19.01 22.43
N SER A 443 -24.36 -17.89 21.75
CA SER A 443 -25.64 -17.29 21.38
C SER A 443 -26.42 -18.19 20.41
N GLN A 444 -25.75 -18.75 19.38
CA GLN A 444 -26.39 -19.64 18.41
C GLN A 444 -26.92 -20.93 19.04
N PHE A 445 -26.17 -21.54 19.96
CA PHE A 445 -26.66 -22.74 20.69
C PHE A 445 -27.86 -22.42 21.59
N THR A 446 -27.84 -21.28 22.27
CA THR A 446 -28.97 -20.82 23.10
C THR A 446 -30.19 -20.61 22.22
N ASP A 447 -30.08 -19.94 21.10
CA ASP A 447 -31.12 -19.69 20.13
C ASP A 447 -31.65 -21.00 19.52
N MET A 448 -30.81 -21.98 19.28
CA MET A 448 -31.17 -23.31 18.81
C MET A 448 -32.04 -24.01 19.83
N ILE A 449 -31.64 -24.04 21.11
CA ILE A 449 -32.44 -24.69 22.18
C ILE A 449 -33.79 -24.02 22.32
N VAL A 450 -33.87 -22.69 22.32
CA VAL A 450 -35.14 -21.94 22.41
C VAL A 450 -36.02 -22.24 21.20
N THR A 451 -35.47 -22.25 20.00
CA THR A 451 -36.19 -22.54 18.75
C THR A 451 -36.71 -23.99 18.74
N GLN A 452 -35.90 -24.95 19.17
CA GLN A 452 -36.28 -26.35 19.29
C GLN A 452 -37.41 -26.53 20.29
N ARG A 453 -37.36 -25.87 21.45
CA ARG A 453 -38.44 -25.90 22.44
C ARG A 453 -39.72 -25.26 21.90
N GLY A 454 -39.62 -24.14 21.17
CA GLY A 454 -40.74 -23.50 20.49
C GLY A 454 -41.40 -24.42 19.44
N PHE A 455 -40.59 -25.12 18.66
CA PHE A 455 -41.05 -26.11 17.69
C PHE A 455 -41.80 -27.26 18.38
N GLN A 456 -41.24 -27.84 19.47
CA GLN A 456 -41.88 -28.89 20.25
C GLN A 456 -43.22 -28.43 20.86
N ALA A 457 -43.28 -27.17 21.36
CA ALA A 457 -44.50 -26.60 21.91
C ALA A 457 -45.63 -26.51 20.85
N ASN A 458 -45.30 -25.97 19.68
CA ASN A 458 -46.26 -25.87 18.57
C ASN A 458 -46.70 -27.24 18.05
N SER A 459 -45.80 -28.24 18.01
CA SER A 459 -46.14 -29.62 17.67
C SER A 459 -47.14 -30.22 18.66
N ARG A 460 -46.97 -29.98 19.97
CA ARG A 460 -47.92 -30.44 21.01
C ARG A 460 -49.29 -29.79 20.89
N VAL A 461 -49.36 -28.50 20.47
CA VAL A 461 -50.66 -27.85 20.19
C VAL A 461 -51.42 -28.58 19.07
N ILE A 462 -50.70 -29.04 18.05
CA ILE A 462 -51.31 -29.80 16.95
C ILE A 462 -51.83 -31.16 17.45
N THR A 463 -51.02 -31.95 18.17
CA THR A 463 -51.42 -33.26 18.67
C THR A 463 -52.59 -33.15 19.64
N THR A 464 -52.58 -32.16 20.55
CA THR A 464 -53.73 -31.95 21.48
C THR A 464 -54.98 -31.49 20.74
N SER A 465 -54.84 -30.68 19.68
CA SER A 465 -56.00 -30.27 18.86
C SER A 465 -56.55 -31.43 18.08
N ASP A 466 -55.73 -32.38 17.65
CA ASP A 466 -56.15 -33.61 16.95
C ASP A 466 -56.94 -34.55 17.85
N THR A 467 -56.39 -34.84 19.05
CA THR A 467 -57.15 -35.67 20.07
C THR A 467 -58.51 -35.08 20.44
N LEU A 468 -58.58 -33.74 20.62
CA LEU A 468 -59.82 -33.03 20.87
C LEU A 468 -60.85 -33.15 19.70
N LEU A 469 -60.33 -33.15 18.46
CA LEU A 469 -61.16 -33.35 17.27
C LEU A 469 -61.68 -34.79 17.19
N GLU A 470 -60.82 -35.75 17.51
CA GLU A 470 -61.22 -37.19 17.57
C GLU A 470 -62.30 -37.45 18.61
N GLU A 471 -62.11 -36.89 19.83
CA GLU A 471 -63.13 -36.99 20.87
C GLU A 471 -64.49 -36.35 20.46
N LEU A 472 -64.45 -35.17 19.78
CA LEU A 472 -65.68 -34.55 19.26
C LEU A 472 -66.35 -35.35 18.19
N ILE A 473 -65.62 -36.08 17.35
CA ILE A 473 -66.21 -37.01 16.36
C ILE A 473 -66.82 -38.20 17.06
N ASN A 474 -66.18 -38.72 18.11
CA ASN A 474 -66.68 -39.84 18.88
C ASN A 474 -67.94 -39.49 19.70
N LEU A 475 -68.10 -38.26 20.19
CA LEU A 475 -69.27 -37.74 20.86
C LEU A 475 -70.53 -37.61 19.92
N LYS A 476 -70.32 -37.63 18.61
CA LYS A 476 -71.36 -37.54 17.59
C LYS A 476 -71.90 -38.93 17.22
N ARG A 477 -71.31 -40.00 17.65
CA ARG A 477 -71.79 -41.38 17.56
C ARG A 477 -72.62 -41.73 18.78
#